data_cadf57a52285bff9f43b4e4af1751c02
#
_entry.id   cadf57a52285bff9f43b4e4af1751c02
#
_cell.length_a   1.000
_cell.length_b   1.000
_cell.length_c   1.000
_cell.angle_alpha   90.00
_cell.angle_beta   90.00
_cell.angle_gamma   90.00
#
_symmetry.space_group_name_H-M   'P 1'
#
loop_
_entity.id
_entity.type
_entity.pdbx_description
1 polymer ?
#
loop_
_entity_poly.entity_id
_entity_poly.type
_entity_poly.pdbx_seq_one_letter_code
_entity_poly.pdbx_strand_id
1 'polypeptide(L)'
;MKKIFKVVAQTEPIMVQSQKVEGGILRKSTLVLQEPGGKYKNVFACTLLGTLATTKYYPGEIVHASLSFNTSEYNGVWYQDVLATDIIKLNK
;
A
#
# COMPACT_ATOMS: atom_id res chain seq x y z
N MET A 1 -7.14 7.93 -5.23
CA MET A 1 -8.10 6.94 -5.74
C MET A 1 -8.66 6.14 -4.58
N LYS A 2 -9.96 5.93 -4.58
CA LYS A 2 -10.65 5.13 -3.55
C LYS A 2 -11.43 4.04 -4.25
N LYS A 3 -11.10 2.78 -3.96
CA LYS A 3 -11.74 1.64 -4.59
C LYS A 3 -11.71 0.42 -3.68
N ILE A 4 -12.50 -0.58 -4.08
CA ILE A 4 -12.51 -1.88 -3.42
C ILE A 4 -11.49 -2.78 -4.12
N PHE A 5 -10.68 -3.48 -3.32
CA PHE A 5 -9.64 -4.36 -3.83
C PHE A 5 -9.65 -5.68 -3.07
N LYS A 6 -9.07 -6.70 -3.68
CA LYS A 6 -8.79 -7.98 -3.03
C LYS A 6 -7.31 -8.03 -2.67
N VAL A 7 -7.02 -8.44 -1.45
CA VAL A 7 -5.63 -8.57 -1.00
C VAL A 7 -5.03 -9.83 -1.61
N VAL A 8 -3.86 -9.68 -2.23
CA VAL A 8 -3.10 -10.80 -2.79
C VAL A 8 -2.00 -11.24 -1.83
N ALA A 9 -1.23 -10.28 -1.31
CA ALA A 9 -0.11 -10.56 -0.43
C ALA A 9 0.30 -9.31 0.33
N GLN A 10 1.03 -9.50 1.40
CA GLN A 10 1.63 -8.40 2.17
C GLN A 10 3.02 -8.82 2.62
N THR A 11 4.00 -7.93 2.48
CA THR A 11 5.35 -8.20 2.98
C THR A 11 5.43 -7.93 4.47
N GLU A 12 6.44 -8.51 5.11
CA GLU A 12 6.72 -8.20 6.51
C GLU A 12 7.14 -6.73 6.65
N PRO A 13 6.74 -6.07 7.74
CA PRO A 13 7.15 -4.68 7.95
C PRO A 13 8.65 -4.57 8.16
N ILE A 14 9.22 -3.53 7.57
CA ILE A 14 10.61 -3.15 7.82
C ILE A 14 10.64 -1.76 8.43
N MET A 15 11.74 -1.42 9.07
CA MET A 15 11.93 -0.09 9.63
C MET A 15 12.79 0.74 8.69
N VAL A 16 12.33 1.95 8.39
CA VAL A 16 13.08 2.89 7.55
C VAL A 16 13.27 4.18 8.34
N GLN A 17 14.32 4.91 8.03
CA GLN A 17 14.57 6.21 8.64
C GLN A 17 13.67 7.25 7.98
N SER A 18 13.10 8.13 8.80
CA SER A 18 12.26 9.21 8.31
C SER A 18 12.50 10.45 9.13
N GLN A 19 12.70 11.58 8.45
CA GLN A 19 12.84 12.87 9.10
C GLN A 19 11.50 13.47 9.52
N LYS A 20 10.41 12.90 9.03
CA LYS A 20 9.06 13.40 9.27
C LYS A 20 8.39 12.78 10.48
N VAL A 21 9.02 11.80 11.11
CA VAL A 21 8.45 11.05 12.21
C VAL A 21 9.30 11.28 13.46
N GLU A 22 8.64 11.51 14.58
CA GLU A 22 9.31 11.62 15.87
C GLU A 22 10.06 10.32 16.15
N GLY A 23 11.33 10.44 16.57
CA GLY A 23 12.20 9.29 16.76
C GLY A 23 12.91 8.83 15.49
N GLY A 24 12.54 9.36 14.32
CA GLY A 24 13.25 9.11 13.07
C GLY A 24 13.04 7.73 12.45
N ILE A 25 12.17 6.90 13.01
CA ILE A 25 11.94 5.53 12.53
C ILE A 25 10.49 5.37 12.12
N LEU A 26 10.27 4.84 10.92
CA LEU A 26 8.96 4.60 10.37
C LEU A 26 8.87 3.15 9.89
N ARG A 27 7.77 2.48 10.21
CA ARG A 27 7.52 1.14 9.71
C ARG A 27 6.93 1.20 8.32
N LYS A 28 7.38 0.30 7.45
CA LYS A 28 6.99 0.27 6.06
C LYS A 28 6.77 -1.17 5.61
N SER A 29 5.69 -1.41 4.87
CA SER A 29 5.46 -2.70 4.23
C SER A 29 4.84 -2.47 2.85
N THR A 30 4.78 -3.54 2.05
CA THR A 30 4.16 -3.51 0.73
C THR A 30 2.92 -4.38 0.75
N LEU A 31 1.83 -3.85 0.23
CA LEU A 31 0.58 -4.56 0.09
C LEU A 31 0.28 -4.74 -1.40
N VAL A 32 0.07 -5.97 -1.81
CA VAL A 32 -0.27 -6.28 -3.19
C VAL A 32 -1.78 -6.44 -3.28
N LEU A 33 -2.39 -5.64 -4.14
CA LEU A 33 -3.83 -5.58 -4.30
C LEU A 33 -4.22 -5.96 -5.73
N GLN A 34 -5.41 -6.51 -5.87
CA GLN A 34 -5.97 -6.90 -7.16
C GLN A 34 -7.33 -6.24 -7.32
N GLU A 35 -7.58 -5.67 -8.51
CA GLU A 35 -8.89 -5.13 -8.82
C GLU A 35 -9.89 -6.28 -8.93
N PRO A 36 -11.11 -6.14 -8.34
CA PRO A 36 -12.11 -7.20 -8.39
C PRO A 36 -12.80 -7.26 -9.75
N GLY A 37 -13.24 -8.44 -10.11
CA GLY A 37 -14.06 -8.66 -11.28
C GLY A 37 -13.31 -8.60 -12.59
N GLY A 38 -14.06 -8.79 -13.69
CA GLY A 38 -13.52 -8.66 -15.02
C GLY A 38 -12.73 -9.87 -15.52
N LYS A 39 -12.51 -9.87 -16.83
CA LYS A 39 -11.71 -10.90 -17.48
C LYS A 39 -10.22 -10.71 -17.25
N TYR A 40 -9.79 -9.47 -17.20
CA TYR A 40 -8.40 -9.10 -16.93
C TYR A 40 -8.34 -8.40 -15.58
N LYS A 41 -7.56 -8.97 -14.68
CA LYS A 41 -7.42 -8.45 -13.32
C LYS A 41 -6.09 -7.76 -13.18
N ASN A 42 -6.12 -6.48 -12.86
CA ASN A 42 -4.91 -5.71 -12.63
C ASN A 42 -4.44 -5.93 -11.20
N VAL A 43 -3.16 -6.25 -11.06
CA VAL A 43 -2.50 -6.44 -9.77
C VAL A 43 -1.42 -5.38 -9.65
N PHE A 44 -1.33 -4.74 -8.49
CA PHE A 44 -0.32 -3.74 -8.25
C PHE A 44 0.09 -3.72 -6.78
N ALA A 45 1.26 -3.15 -6.52
CA ALA A 45 1.79 -3.03 -5.19
C ALA A 45 1.64 -1.60 -4.69
N CYS A 46 1.25 -1.44 -3.43
CA CYS A 46 1.24 -0.13 -2.79
C CYS A 46 2.02 -0.17 -1.49
N THR A 47 2.47 1.00 -1.05
CA THR A 47 3.26 1.15 0.16
C THR A 47 2.37 1.45 1.34
N LEU A 48 2.59 0.75 2.44
CA LEU A 48 1.95 1.01 3.73
C LEU A 48 2.98 1.64 4.66
N LEU A 49 2.58 2.68 5.39
CA LEU A 49 3.46 3.37 6.34
C LEU A 49 2.80 3.41 7.71
N GLY A 50 3.63 3.37 8.76
CA GLY A 50 3.20 3.54 10.13
C GLY A 50 2.25 2.44 10.59
N THR A 51 1.11 2.83 11.13
CA THR A 51 0.11 1.90 11.67
C THR A 51 -0.43 0.95 10.61
N LEU A 52 -0.62 1.44 9.37
CA LEU A 52 -1.07 0.59 8.28
C LEU A 52 -0.05 -0.51 7.98
N ALA A 53 1.24 -0.20 8.06
CA ALA A 53 2.29 -1.18 7.78
C ALA A 53 2.30 -2.32 8.78
N THR A 54 1.86 -2.08 10.01
CA THR A 54 1.84 -3.10 11.07
C THR A 54 0.53 -3.85 11.15
N THR A 55 -0.51 -3.36 10.48
CA THR A 55 -1.78 -4.06 10.39
C THR A 55 -1.64 -5.23 9.43
N LYS A 56 -2.16 -6.39 9.80
CA LYS A 56 -2.06 -7.57 8.94
C LYS A 56 -3.27 -7.68 8.02
N TYR A 57 -2.99 -7.83 6.72
CA TYR A 57 -3.97 -8.06 5.69
C TYR A 57 -3.68 -9.42 5.07
N TYR A 58 -4.68 -10.28 5.03
CA TYR A 58 -4.50 -11.66 4.61
C TYR A 58 -4.96 -11.85 3.17
N PRO A 59 -4.30 -12.75 2.41
CA PRO A 59 -4.75 -13.05 1.05
C PRO A 59 -6.22 -13.42 1.01
N GLY A 60 -6.95 -12.83 0.08
CA GLY A 60 -8.38 -13.06 -0.07
C GLY A 60 -9.27 -12.07 0.64
N GLU A 61 -8.73 -11.26 1.55
CA GLU A 61 -9.52 -10.22 2.21
C GLU A 61 -9.94 -9.14 1.20
N ILE A 62 -11.15 -8.61 1.40
CA ILE A 62 -11.66 -7.50 0.59
C ILE A 62 -11.52 -6.23 1.42
N VAL A 63 -10.92 -5.22 0.81
CA VAL A 63 -10.67 -3.95 1.48
C VAL A 63 -11.12 -2.79 0.61
N HIS A 64 -11.51 -1.69 1.26
CA HIS A 64 -11.70 -0.41 0.60
C HIS A 64 -10.45 0.42 0.91
N ALA A 65 -9.71 0.77 -0.12
CA ALA A 65 -8.44 1.46 0.05
C ALA A 65 -8.45 2.81 -0.64
N SER A 66 -7.86 3.78 0.03
CA SER A 66 -7.60 5.11 -0.53
C SER A 66 -6.12 5.13 -0.91
N LEU A 67 -5.83 5.43 -2.17
CA LEU A 67 -4.48 5.39 -2.71
C LEU A 67 -4.08 6.77 -3.23
N SER A 68 -2.83 7.11 -2.99
CA SER A 68 -2.20 8.33 -3.50
C SER A 68 -1.06 7.93 -4.43
N PHE A 69 -1.04 8.53 -5.61
CA PHE A 69 -0.01 8.27 -6.62
C PHE A 69 0.96 9.45 -6.63
N ASN A 70 2.23 9.16 -6.31
CA ASN A 70 3.27 10.16 -6.24
C ASN A 70 4.30 9.91 -7.33
N THR A 71 4.66 10.95 -8.05
CA THR A 71 5.66 10.88 -9.11
C THR A 71 6.81 11.80 -8.76
N SER A 72 8.03 11.31 -8.90
CA SER A 72 9.23 12.11 -8.65
C SER A 72 10.26 11.87 -9.74
N GLU A 73 11.13 12.86 -9.94
CA GLU A 73 12.22 12.77 -10.89
C GLU A 73 13.54 12.88 -10.15
N TYR A 74 14.49 12.04 -10.52
CA TYR A 74 15.84 12.09 -10.00
C TYR A 74 16.82 11.74 -11.12
N ASN A 75 17.69 12.68 -11.44
CA ASN A 75 18.71 12.53 -12.49
C ASN A 75 18.11 12.06 -13.84
N GLY A 76 16.98 12.66 -14.24
CA GLY A 76 16.33 12.32 -15.49
C GLY A 76 15.51 11.04 -15.48
N VAL A 77 15.46 10.34 -14.35
CA VAL A 77 14.67 9.12 -14.21
C VAL A 77 13.41 9.42 -13.41
N TRP A 78 12.27 8.99 -13.93
CA TRP A 78 10.99 9.17 -13.28
C TRP A 78 10.62 7.96 -12.44
N TYR A 79 10.19 8.21 -11.22
CA TYR A 79 9.74 7.18 -10.28
C TYR A 79 8.30 7.43 -9.91
N GLN A 80 7.53 6.35 -9.82
CA GLN A 80 6.16 6.43 -9.35
C GLN A 80 6.00 5.57 -8.11
N ASP A 81 5.35 6.13 -7.10
CA ASP A 81 5.06 5.43 -5.86
C ASP A 81 3.56 5.49 -5.60
N VAL A 82 3.00 4.38 -5.15
CA VAL A 82 1.60 4.27 -4.78
C VAL A 82 1.54 4.09 -3.27
N LEU A 83 0.96 5.06 -2.58
CA LEU A 83 0.86 5.07 -1.13
C LEU A 83 -0.58 4.83 -0.71
N ALA A 84 -0.81 3.87 0.17
CA ALA A 84 -2.12 3.68 0.78
C ALA A 84 -2.25 4.66 1.95
N THR A 85 -3.26 5.52 1.86
CA THR A 85 -3.53 6.54 2.89
C THR A 85 -4.58 6.07 3.89
N ASP A 86 -5.43 5.15 3.49
CA ASP A 86 -6.44 4.57 4.37
C ASP A 86 -6.87 3.20 3.82
N ILE A 87 -7.12 2.25 4.72
CA ILE A 87 -7.58 0.92 4.34
C ILE A 87 -8.63 0.47 5.34
N ILE A 88 -9.78 0.06 4.82
CA ILE A 88 -10.90 -0.44 5.63
C ILE A 88 -11.19 -1.87 5.18
N LYS A 89 -11.15 -2.80 6.11
CA LYS A 89 -11.49 -4.19 5.82
C LYS A 89 -13.02 -4.33 5.70
N LEU A 90 -13.48 -4.91 4.61
CA LEU A 90 -14.92 -5.05 4.33
C LEU A 90 -15.47 -6.41 4.68
N ASN A 91 -14.63 -7.45 4.70
CA ASN A 91 -15.05 -8.77 5.14
C ASN A 91 -14.36 -9.14 6.45
N LYS A 92 -14.99 -9.96 7.20
CA LYS A 92 -14.47 -10.41 8.49
C LYS A 92 -13.80 -11.77 8.37
#